data_836d12dc691789d57376fc921bf1aa21
#
_entry.id   836d12dc691789d57376fc921bf1aa21
#
_cell.length_a   1.000
_cell.length_b   1.000
_cell.length_c   1.000
_cell.angle_alpha   90.00
_cell.angle_beta   90.00
_cell.angle_gamma   90.00
#
_symmetry.space_group_name_H-M   'P 1'
#
loop_
_entity.id
_entity.type
_entity.pdbx_description
1 polymer ?
#
loop_
_entity_poly.entity_id
_entity_poly.type
_entity_poly.pdbx_seq_one_letter_code
_entity_poly.pdbx_strand_id
1 'polypeptide(L)'
;MRSDLLIHKDKNLVEGLQKLNALRDISRLILFVVDDNGRVIGSVTDGDIRRAIVSEQHLEKKLEDICYKGFTYLTQLSSYQSFKKYRKSDIKILPILDGEGRMVDLIDLEYTEAQLPLEAVIMAGGRGKRLSPLTDTIPKPMLKLGSKPIIEYNIDRLISFGIKKIYISVKYLGEQIVDYLGDGSQKGITIEYVWEDEPLGTAGALALIDDFSTEHVLVMNSDLFTNVDFESLYLKLLNEKAAMAVASTEYKVDVPYAVFETKDGRVTNFKEKPSFIYHSNAGIYILERSLISTIERGKYCDITDVMERLVGSGGRLVYDPIIGYWIDIGKTVDYEHAQEFIKHLER
;
A
#
# COMPACT_ATOMS: atom_id res chain seq x y z
N MET A 1 14.84 6.43 -10.83
CA MET A 1 15.47 5.27 -11.53
C MET A 1 16.72 4.86 -10.76
N ARG A 2 16.85 3.61 -10.37
CA ARG A 2 18.02 3.11 -9.60
C ARG A 2 19.21 2.82 -10.54
N SER A 3 19.77 3.86 -11.12
CA SER A 3 20.98 3.80 -11.98
C SER A 3 22.23 3.30 -11.24
N ASP A 4 22.19 3.34 -9.91
CA ASP A 4 23.21 2.79 -9.01
C ASP A 4 23.41 1.27 -9.18
N LEU A 5 22.38 0.53 -9.60
CA LEU A 5 22.43 -0.92 -9.84
C LEU A 5 22.86 -1.33 -11.24
N LEU A 6 23.00 -0.39 -12.17
CA LEU A 6 23.41 -0.70 -13.55
C LEU A 6 24.94 -0.60 -13.69
N ILE A 7 25.55 -1.55 -14.36
CA ILE A 7 26.99 -1.52 -14.67
C ILE A 7 27.23 -1.90 -16.13
N HIS A 8 28.16 -1.20 -16.79
CA HIS A 8 28.46 -1.46 -18.20
C HIS A 8 29.19 -2.80 -18.38
N LYS A 9 28.87 -3.52 -19.45
CA LYS A 9 29.40 -4.85 -19.78
C LYS A 9 30.93 -4.93 -19.82
N ASP A 10 31.59 -3.84 -20.28
CA ASP A 10 33.05 -3.76 -20.43
C ASP A 10 33.79 -3.53 -19.11
N LYS A 11 33.11 -3.28 -18.00
CA LYS A 11 33.71 -3.14 -16.68
C LYS A 11 34.28 -4.47 -16.20
N ASN A 12 35.43 -4.40 -15.48
CA ASN A 12 36.11 -5.58 -14.96
C ASN A 12 35.58 -6.01 -13.57
N LEU A 13 36.08 -7.12 -13.05
CA LEU A 13 35.67 -7.70 -11.77
C LEU A 13 35.88 -6.75 -10.59
N VAL A 14 37.02 -5.98 -10.62
CA VAL A 14 37.36 -5.03 -9.55
C VAL A 14 36.37 -3.88 -9.51
N GLU A 15 36.06 -3.31 -10.68
CA GLU A 15 35.07 -2.24 -10.81
C GLU A 15 33.67 -2.71 -10.38
N GLY A 16 33.32 -3.97 -10.68
CA GLY A 16 32.08 -4.60 -10.22
C GLY A 16 32.00 -4.67 -8.69
N LEU A 17 33.06 -5.17 -8.03
CA LEU A 17 33.13 -5.21 -6.56
C LEU A 17 33.10 -3.82 -5.93
N GLN A 18 33.83 -2.86 -6.49
CA GLN A 18 33.83 -1.48 -6.00
C GLN A 18 32.40 -0.89 -6.04
N LYS A 19 31.68 -1.13 -7.14
CA LYS A 19 30.31 -0.66 -7.28
C LYS A 19 29.36 -1.35 -6.29
N LEU A 20 29.46 -2.67 -6.10
CA LEU A 20 28.69 -3.41 -5.09
C LEU A 20 28.95 -2.86 -3.68
N ASN A 21 30.21 -2.60 -3.33
CA ASN A 21 30.57 -2.06 -2.02
C ASN A 21 30.07 -0.63 -1.79
N ALA A 22 29.80 0.13 -2.86
CA ALA A 22 29.23 1.47 -2.77
C ALA A 22 27.72 1.48 -2.52
N LEU A 23 27.04 0.34 -2.70
CA LEU A 23 25.60 0.19 -2.45
C LEU A 23 25.34 0.08 -0.95
N ARG A 24 25.06 1.21 -0.28
CA ARG A 24 24.92 1.27 1.19
C ARG A 24 23.61 0.70 1.74
N ASP A 25 22.54 0.69 0.93
CA ASP A 25 21.16 0.42 1.40
C ASP A 25 20.54 -0.88 0.87
N ILE A 26 21.33 -1.70 0.15
CA ILE A 26 20.81 -2.92 -0.45
C ILE A 26 21.38 -4.11 0.32
N SER A 27 20.53 -4.79 1.06
CA SER A 27 20.86 -6.05 1.76
C SER A 27 21.37 -7.15 0.82
N ARG A 28 21.37 -6.87 -0.50
CA ARG A 28 21.71 -7.81 -1.56
C ARG A 28 22.61 -7.17 -2.58
N LEU A 29 23.82 -7.70 -2.66
CA LEU A 29 24.84 -7.25 -3.55
C LEU A 29 24.62 -7.84 -4.95
N ILE A 30 23.78 -7.18 -5.76
CA ILE A 30 23.50 -7.52 -7.16
C ILE A 30 23.61 -6.29 -8.05
N LEU A 31 24.18 -6.47 -9.24
CA LEU A 31 24.20 -5.48 -10.31
C LEU A 31 23.58 -6.07 -11.57
N PHE A 32 22.99 -5.21 -12.39
CA PHE A 32 22.51 -5.56 -13.73
C PHE A 32 23.49 -5.01 -14.77
N VAL A 33 24.02 -5.95 -15.57
CA VAL A 33 25.00 -5.65 -16.62
C VAL A 33 24.27 -5.15 -17.85
N VAL A 34 24.69 -3.99 -18.37
CA VAL A 34 24.06 -3.36 -19.54
C VAL A 34 25.03 -3.25 -20.72
N ASP A 35 24.48 -3.34 -21.94
CA ASP A 35 25.20 -3.11 -23.19
C ASP A 35 25.34 -1.61 -23.52
N ASP A 36 25.95 -1.30 -24.70
CA ASP A 36 26.15 0.04 -25.22
C ASP A 36 24.86 0.83 -25.43
N ASN A 37 23.70 0.13 -25.54
CA ASN A 37 22.37 0.71 -25.72
C ASN A 37 21.59 0.85 -24.40
N GLY A 38 22.20 0.48 -23.26
CA GLY A 38 21.57 0.48 -21.94
C GLY A 38 20.63 -0.70 -21.70
N ARG A 39 20.63 -1.73 -22.56
CA ARG A 39 19.82 -2.95 -22.39
C ARG A 39 20.47 -3.85 -21.36
N VAL A 40 19.67 -4.42 -20.48
CA VAL A 40 20.13 -5.39 -19.49
C VAL A 40 20.41 -6.72 -20.17
N ILE A 41 21.67 -7.15 -20.14
CA ILE A 41 22.14 -8.40 -20.76
C ILE A 41 22.39 -9.52 -19.75
N GLY A 42 22.41 -9.20 -18.45
CA GLY A 42 22.61 -10.19 -17.39
C GLY A 42 22.61 -9.56 -16.00
N SER A 43 22.71 -10.39 -14.99
CA SER A 43 22.92 -9.99 -13.60
C SER A 43 24.23 -10.54 -13.06
N VAL A 44 24.83 -9.87 -12.10
CA VAL A 44 26.04 -10.32 -11.41
C VAL A 44 25.94 -10.02 -9.93
N THR A 45 26.24 -11.00 -9.09
CA THR A 45 26.26 -10.86 -7.63
C THR A 45 27.69 -10.79 -7.10
N ASP A 46 27.87 -10.38 -5.85
CA ASP A 46 29.15 -10.48 -5.13
C ASP A 46 29.72 -11.90 -5.20
N GLY A 47 28.88 -12.91 -5.04
CA GLY A 47 29.28 -14.32 -5.12
C GLY A 47 29.78 -14.73 -6.51
N ASP A 48 29.19 -14.20 -7.60
CA ASP A 48 29.63 -14.48 -8.97
C ASP A 48 31.02 -13.91 -9.23
N ILE A 49 31.23 -12.65 -8.81
CA ILE A 49 32.55 -12.00 -8.96
C ILE A 49 33.60 -12.73 -8.14
N ARG A 50 33.33 -13.05 -6.87
CA ARG A 50 34.29 -13.79 -6.04
C ARG A 50 34.64 -15.15 -6.60
N ARG A 51 33.67 -15.90 -7.11
CA ARG A 51 33.91 -17.18 -7.80
C ARG A 51 34.78 -17.00 -9.01
N ALA A 52 34.54 -16.00 -9.84
CA ALA A 52 35.33 -15.70 -11.01
C ALA A 52 36.80 -15.35 -10.66
N ILE A 53 37.01 -14.56 -9.60
CA ILE A 53 38.36 -14.22 -9.13
C ILE A 53 39.14 -15.47 -8.66
N VAL A 54 38.46 -16.37 -7.92
CA VAL A 54 39.09 -17.60 -7.37
C VAL A 54 39.38 -18.61 -8.46
N SER A 55 38.49 -18.80 -9.44
CA SER A 55 38.61 -19.83 -10.47
C SER A 55 39.58 -19.45 -11.59
N GLU A 56 39.66 -18.19 -11.96
CA GLU A 56 40.34 -17.77 -13.18
C GLU A 56 41.61 -16.92 -12.94
N GLN A 57 41.79 -16.40 -11.71
CA GLN A 57 42.95 -15.56 -11.29
C GLN A 57 43.18 -14.29 -12.16
N HIS A 58 42.22 -13.90 -13.01
CA HIS A 58 42.27 -12.75 -13.89
C HIS A 58 41.31 -11.65 -13.45
N LEU A 59 41.81 -10.64 -12.77
CA LEU A 59 40.99 -9.51 -12.26
C LEU A 59 40.45 -8.59 -13.38
N GLU A 60 41.09 -8.60 -14.56
CA GLU A 60 40.71 -7.80 -15.72
C GLU A 60 39.58 -8.39 -16.57
N LYS A 61 39.06 -9.55 -16.19
CA LYS A 61 37.92 -10.18 -16.91
C LYS A 61 36.69 -9.27 -16.90
N LYS A 62 36.04 -9.16 -18.05
CA LYS A 62 34.85 -8.29 -18.19
C LYS A 62 33.64 -8.92 -17.54
N LEU A 63 32.70 -8.08 -17.07
CA LEU A 63 31.46 -8.52 -16.46
C LEU A 63 30.54 -9.23 -17.44
N GLU A 64 30.60 -8.93 -18.75
CA GLU A 64 29.84 -9.64 -19.78
C GLU A 64 30.15 -11.13 -19.86
N ASP A 65 31.38 -11.52 -19.49
CA ASP A 65 31.86 -12.92 -19.56
C ASP A 65 31.36 -13.77 -18.38
N ILE A 66 31.00 -13.11 -17.25
CA ILE A 66 30.61 -13.80 -16.02
C ILE A 66 29.14 -13.57 -15.63
N CYS A 67 28.46 -12.59 -16.24
CA CYS A 67 27.09 -12.29 -15.88
C CYS A 67 26.13 -13.44 -16.21
N TYR A 68 25.18 -13.67 -15.34
CA TYR A 68 24.13 -14.64 -15.54
C TYR A 68 23.07 -14.10 -16.51
N LYS A 69 23.03 -14.67 -17.73
CA LYS A 69 22.13 -14.22 -18.81
C LYS A 69 20.70 -14.71 -18.66
N GLY A 70 20.48 -15.73 -17.81
CA GLY A 70 19.16 -16.30 -17.53
C GLY A 70 18.41 -15.60 -16.39
N PHE A 71 18.74 -14.33 -16.09
CA PHE A 71 18.09 -13.59 -15.00
C PHE A 71 16.59 -13.41 -15.25
N THR A 72 15.84 -13.37 -14.17
CA THR A 72 14.38 -13.17 -14.21
C THR A 72 14.04 -11.68 -14.16
N TYR A 73 13.06 -11.28 -14.97
CA TYR A 73 12.58 -9.89 -15.01
C TYR A 73 11.06 -9.85 -15.27
N LEU A 74 10.44 -8.71 -15.01
CA LEU A 74 9.10 -8.37 -15.45
C LEU A 74 9.18 -7.30 -16.54
N THR A 75 8.13 -7.20 -17.35
CA THR A 75 7.93 -6.09 -18.28
C THR A 75 6.93 -5.10 -17.67
N GLN A 76 6.89 -3.86 -18.18
CA GLN A 76 5.90 -2.87 -17.76
C GLN A 76 4.44 -3.35 -17.95
N LEU A 77 4.23 -4.27 -18.90
CA LEU A 77 2.91 -4.87 -19.19
C LEU A 77 2.64 -6.15 -18.37
N SER A 78 3.57 -6.54 -17.49
CA SER A 78 3.40 -7.75 -16.68
C SER A 78 2.21 -7.59 -15.74
N SER A 79 1.33 -8.59 -15.75
CA SER A 79 0.15 -8.61 -14.87
C SER A 79 0.54 -8.88 -13.41
N TYR A 80 -0.35 -8.53 -12.49
CA TYR A 80 -0.29 -8.91 -11.08
C TYR A 80 -0.01 -10.42 -10.88
N GLN A 81 -0.60 -11.30 -11.72
CA GLN A 81 -0.38 -12.74 -11.63
C GLN A 81 1.07 -13.14 -11.96
N SER A 82 1.74 -12.41 -12.86
CA SER A 82 3.15 -12.63 -13.17
C SER A 82 4.04 -12.33 -11.97
N PHE A 83 3.76 -11.28 -11.20
CA PHE A 83 4.45 -10.96 -9.95
C PHE A 83 4.26 -12.07 -8.91
N LYS A 84 3.04 -12.55 -8.71
CA LYS A 84 2.69 -13.58 -7.71
C LYS A 84 3.50 -14.87 -7.88
N LYS A 85 3.88 -15.22 -9.12
CA LYS A 85 4.71 -16.38 -9.42
C LYS A 85 6.09 -16.31 -8.77
N TYR A 86 6.67 -15.10 -8.66
CA TYR A 86 8.04 -14.91 -8.16
C TYR A 86 8.10 -14.64 -6.65
N ARG A 87 7.00 -14.24 -6.02
CA ARG A 87 6.93 -13.94 -4.58
C ARG A 87 7.34 -15.12 -3.67
N LYS A 88 7.18 -16.36 -4.14
CA LYS A 88 7.56 -17.59 -3.40
C LYS A 88 8.88 -18.20 -3.87
N SER A 89 9.62 -17.51 -4.74
CA SER A 89 10.91 -17.97 -5.23
C SER A 89 12.06 -17.45 -4.38
N ASP A 90 13.27 -18.00 -4.58
CA ASP A 90 14.50 -17.50 -3.94
C ASP A 90 14.99 -16.18 -4.55
N ILE A 91 14.30 -15.66 -5.58
CA ILE A 91 14.60 -14.38 -6.20
C ILE A 91 14.23 -13.29 -5.21
N LYS A 92 15.16 -12.38 -4.97
CA LYS A 92 14.99 -11.30 -4.02
C LYS A 92 14.75 -9.95 -4.68
N ILE A 93 15.36 -9.76 -5.85
CA ILE A 93 15.29 -8.54 -6.64
C ILE A 93 14.80 -8.86 -8.03
N LEU A 94 13.80 -8.13 -8.50
CA LEU A 94 13.16 -8.36 -9.80
C LEU A 94 13.14 -7.06 -10.60
N PRO A 95 13.97 -6.92 -11.65
CA PRO A 95 13.97 -5.74 -12.50
C PRO A 95 12.72 -5.71 -13.39
N ILE A 96 12.23 -4.51 -13.65
CA ILE A 96 11.19 -4.25 -14.65
C ILE A 96 11.86 -3.63 -15.87
N LEU A 97 11.65 -4.26 -17.03
CA LEU A 97 12.25 -3.82 -18.29
C LEU A 97 11.18 -3.21 -19.23
N ASP A 98 11.59 -2.23 -20.01
CA ASP A 98 10.79 -1.69 -21.12
C ASP A 98 10.80 -2.62 -22.34
N GLY A 99 10.10 -2.21 -23.42
CA GLY A 99 10.06 -2.97 -24.68
C GLY A 99 11.41 -3.06 -25.41
N GLU A 100 12.41 -2.26 -25.02
CA GLU A 100 13.76 -2.27 -25.57
C GLU A 100 14.76 -3.01 -24.66
N GLY A 101 14.28 -3.55 -23.54
CA GLY A 101 15.08 -4.32 -22.58
C GLY A 101 15.88 -3.45 -21.61
N ARG A 102 15.56 -2.16 -21.47
CA ARG A 102 16.18 -1.26 -20.49
C ARG A 102 15.44 -1.33 -19.16
N MET A 103 16.18 -1.27 -18.07
CA MET A 103 15.58 -1.28 -16.73
C MET A 103 14.90 0.06 -16.45
N VAL A 104 13.59 0.02 -16.21
CA VAL A 104 12.77 1.19 -15.89
C VAL A 104 12.41 1.24 -14.41
N ASP A 105 12.39 0.09 -13.75
CA ASP A 105 12.06 -0.01 -12.32
C ASP A 105 12.63 -1.28 -11.70
N LEU A 106 12.51 -1.41 -10.37
CA LEU A 106 13.01 -2.53 -9.59
C LEU A 106 12.03 -2.88 -8.48
N ILE A 107 11.78 -4.16 -8.29
CA ILE A 107 10.97 -4.69 -7.19
C ILE A 107 11.89 -5.43 -6.23
N ASP A 108 11.90 -5.02 -4.97
CA ASP A 108 12.48 -5.79 -3.88
C ASP A 108 11.40 -6.68 -3.27
N LEU A 109 11.51 -7.99 -3.50
CA LEU A 109 10.52 -8.98 -3.08
C LEU A 109 10.49 -9.23 -1.57
N GLU A 110 11.46 -8.69 -0.82
CA GLU A 110 11.46 -8.75 0.65
C GLU A 110 10.50 -7.73 1.25
N TYR A 111 10.39 -6.56 0.60
CA TYR A 111 9.55 -5.44 1.07
C TYR A 111 8.24 -5.29 0.30
N THR A 112 8.09 -6.02 -0.82
CA THR A 112 6.90 -5.92 -1.67
C THR A 112 5.96 -7.09 -1.43
N GLU A 113 4.77 -6.79 -0.90
CA GLU A 113 3.71 -7.76 -0.64
C GLU A 113 2.99 -8.17 -1.92
N ALA A 114 2.65 -7.19 -2.77
CA ALA A 114 1.99 -7.40 -4.05
C ALA A 114 2.32 -6.26 -5.04
N GLN A 115 1.87 -6.42 -6.30
CA GLN A 115 1.89 -5.37 -7.33
C GLN A 115 0.44 -5.17 -7.82
N LEU A 116 -0.35 -4.47 -6.99
CA LEU A 116 -1.76 -4.24 -7.30
C LEU A 116 -1.93 -3.15 -8.35
N PRO A 117 -2.80 -3.34 -9.35
CA PRO A 117 -3.08 -2.33 -10.37
C PRO A 117 -4.08 -1.29 -9.83
N LEU A 118 -3.71 -0.59 -8.78
CA LEU A 118 -4.55 0.38 -8.07
C LEU A 118 -3.85 1.72 -7.94
N GLU A 119 -4.63 2.78 -7.98
CA GLU A 119 -4.31 4.07 -7.38
C GLU A 119 -4.99 4.16 -6.02
N ALA A 120 -4.46 4.98 -5.11
CA ALA A 120 -5.03 5.14 -3.79
C ALA A 120 -5.43 6.58 -3.48
N VAL A 121 -6.45 6.73 -2.63
CA VAL A 121 -6.85 8.02 -2.05
C VAL A 121 -6.83 7.89 -0.53
N ILE A 122 -6.05 8.76 0.13
CA ILE A 122 -6.02 8.88 1.60
C ILE A 122 -6.85 10.10 2.00
N MET A 123 -7.87 9.88 2.83
CA MET A 123 -8.77 10.92 3.31
C MET A 123 -8.16 11.60 4.54
N ALA A 124 -7.57 12.80 4.37
CA ALA A 124 -6.84 13.52 5.41
C ALA A 124 -7.38 14.94 5.72
N GLY A 125 -8.55 15.32 5.21
CA GLY A 125 -9.15 16.65 5.40
C GLY A 125 -9.76 16.90 6.79
N GLY A 126 -9.91 15.87 7.61
CA GLY A 126 -10.59 15.94 8.91
C GLY A 126 -9.84 16.72 9.98
N ARG A 127 -10.58 17.53 10.79
CA ARG A 127 -9.99 18.34 11.89
C ARG A 127 -9.53 17.54 13.11
N GLY A 128 -10.03 16.32 13.33
CA GLY A 128 -9.64 15.50 14.48
C GLY A 128 -10.05 16.05 15.86
N LYS A 129 -11.17 16.79 15.98
CA LYS A 129 -11.61 17.49 17.20
C LYS A 129 -11.60 16.65 18.49
N ARG A 130 -11.82 15.33 18.38
CA ARG A 130 -11.85 14.40 19.53
C ARG A 130 -10.48 14.13 20.15
N LEU A 131 -9.41 14.55 19.48
CA LEU A 131 -8.00 14.43 19.92
C LEU A 131 -7.43 15.74 20.41
N SER A 132 -8.24 16.83 20.51
CA SER A 132 -7.80 18.09 21.13
C SER A 132 -7.31 17.83 22.58
N PRO A 133 -6.19 18.46 23.03
CA PRO A 133 -5.45 19.55 22.36
C PRO A 133 -4.38 19.10 21.35
N LEU A 134 -4.13 17.80 21.17
CA LEU A 134 -3.06 17.28 20.28
C LEU A 134 -3.22 17.73 18.83
N THR A 135 -4.48 17.86 18.38
CA THR A 135 -4.81 18.23 17.00
C THR A 135 -5.10 19.72 16.80
N ASP A 136 -4.84 20.58 17.79
CA ASP A 136 -5.09 22.01 17.65
C ASP A 136 -4.03 22.69 16.77
N THR A 137 -2.79 22.14 16.74
CA THR A 137 -1.65 22.67 15.98
C THR A 137 -1.03 21.68 15.01
N ILE A 138 -1.41 20.41 15.08
CA ILE A 138 -0.89 19.33 14.23
C ILE A 138 -2.09 18.60 13.63
N PRO A 139 -2.20 18.42 12.30
CA PRO A 139 -3.30 17.67 11.73
C PRO A 139 -3.21 16.19 12.17
N LYS A 140 -4.36 15.56 12.43
CA LYS A 140 -4.47 14.20 12.96
C LYS A 140 -3.56 13.18 12.25
N PRO A 141 -3.46 13.15 10.91
CA PRO A 141 -2.59 12.21 10.19
C PRO A 141 -1.11 12.39 10.47
N MET A 142 -0.71 13.58 10.96
CA MET A 142 0.67 13.93 11.30
C MET A 142 1.04 13.64 12.75
N LEU A 143 0.11 13.17 13.58
CA LEU A 143 0.45 12.69 14.92
C LEU A 143 1.40 11.51 14.80
N LYS A 144 2.49 11.54 15.58
CA LYS A 144 3.53 10.51 15.51
C LYS A 144 3.13 9.26 16.28
N LEU A 145 3.36 8.09 15.66
CA LEU A 145 3.44 6.80 16.32
C LEU A 145 4.91 6.34 16.27
N GLY A 146 5.56 6.23 17.42
CA GLY A 146 7.01 6.00 17.44
C GLY A 146 7.76 7.10 16.69
N SER A 147 8.52 6.74 15.66
CA SER A 147 9.37 7.65 14.90
C SER A 147 8.66 8.39 13.75
N LYS A 148 7.52 7.87 13.25
CA LYS A 148 6.85 8.35 12.04
C LYS A 148 5.44 8.88 12.29
N PRO A 149 4.92 9.81 11.46
CA PRO A 149 3.50 10.16 11.45
C PRO A 149 2.61 8.97 11.04
N ILE A 150 1.36 8.97 11.51
CA ILE A 150 0.37 7.93 11.17
C ILE A 150 0.23 7.76 9.66
N ILE A 151 0.11 8.86 8.92
CA ILE A 151 -0.07 8.84 7.46
C ILE A 151 1.10 8.17 6.74
N GLU A 152 2.31 8.27 7.27
CA GLU A 152 3.49 7.66 6.65
C GLU A 152 3.45 6.13 6.74
N TYR A 153 2.94 5.55 7.83
CA TYR A 153 2.71 4.09 7.91
C TYR A 153 1.71 3.62 6.85
N ASN A 154 0.64 4.40 6.61
CA ASN A 154 -0.33 4.08 5.58
C ASN A 154 0.29 4.15 4.17
N ILE A 155 1.09 5.17 3.89
CA ILE A 155 1.81 5.32 2.61
C ILE A 155 2.81 4.17 2.42
N ASP A 156 3.63 3.86 3.42
CA ASP A 156 4.59 2.76 3.37
C ASP A 156 3.87 1.41 3.13
N ARG A 157 2.69 1.22 3.74
CA ARG A 157 1.86 0.04 3.50
C ARG A 157 1.33 -0.01 2.08
N LEU A 158 0.83 1.08 1.52
CA LEU A 158 0.39 1.16 0.12
C LEU A 158 1.53 0.86 -0.86
N ILE A 159 2.72 1.40 -0.59
CA ILE A 159 3.93 1.14 -1.39
C ILE A 159 4.29 -0.35 -1.37
N SER A 160 4.19 -1.02 -0.22
CA SER A 160 4.47 -2.46 -0.13
C SER A 160 3.54 -3.32 -0.98
N PHE A 161 2.36 -2.82 -1.35
CA PHE A 161 1.43 -3.45 -2.30
C PHE A 161 1.57 -2.93 -3.74
N GLY A 162 2.64 -2.19 -4.05
CA GLY A 162 2.97 -1.75 -5.39
C GLY A 162 2.17 -0.53 -5.87
N ILE A 163 1.44 0.14 -4.98
CA ILE A 163 0.68 1.36 -5.31
C ILE A 163 1.66 2.52 -5.42
N LYS A 164 1.75 3.13 -6.60
CA LYS A 164 2.74 4.18 -6.91
C LYS A 164 2.14 5.56 -7.09
N LYS A 165 0.83 5.68 -7.24
CA LYS A 165 0.13 6.95 -7.31
C LYS A 165 -0.87 7.06 -6.18
N ILE A 166 -0.72 8.08 -5.35
CA ILE A 166 -1.53 8.33 -4.17
C ILE A 166 -2.06 9.76 -4.23
N TYR A 167 -3.36 9.90 -4.10
CA TYR A 167 -4.01 11.18 -3.87
C TYR A 167 -4.23 11.37 -2.36
N ILE A 168 -4.02 12.55 -1.86
CA ILE A 168 -4.28 12.88 -0.45
C ILE A 168 -5.27 14.04 -0.39
N SER A 169 -6.49 13.77 0.09
CA SER A 169 -7.44 14.83 0.37
C SER A 169 -6.98 15.61 1.61
N VAL A 170 -6.85 16.91 1.52
CA VAL A 170 -6.35 17.80 2.56
C VAL A 170 -7.27 18.99 2.75
N LYS A 171 -7.37 19.48 3.98
CA LYS A 171 -8.08 20.70 4.36
C LYS A 171 -7.45 21.34 5.61
N TYR A 172 -7.81 20.84 6.79
CA TYR A 172 -7.34 21.38 8.06
C TYR A 172 -5.84 21.16 8.26
N LEU A 173 -5.07 22.24 8.34
CA LEU A 173 -3.60 22.23 8.44
C LEU A 173 -2.92 21.38 7.35
N GLY A 174 -3.54 21.34 6.16
CA GLY A 174 -3.10 20.50 5.05
C GLY A 174 -1.69 20.81 4.57
N GLU A 175 -1.25 22.08 4.70
CA GLU A 175 0.10 22.52 4.34
C GLU A 175 1.18 21.70 5.07
N GLN A 176 0.95 21.34 6.34
CA GLN A 176 1.91 20.54 7.11
C GLN A 176 2.07 19.12 6.53
N ILE A 177 1.01 18.55 5.94
CA ILE A 177 1.05 17.25 5.26
C ILE A 177 1.84 17.38 3.97
N VAL A 178 1.56 18.44 3.19
CA VAL A 178 2.24 18.73 1.92
C VAL A 178 3.74 18.96 2.14
N ASP A 179 4.10 19.80 3.12
CA ASP A 179 5.50 20.11 3.45
C ASP A 179 6.30 18.87 3.89
N TYR A 180 5.65 17.95 4.60
CA TYR A 180 6.29 16.72 5.09
C TYR A 180 6.48 15.68 4.02
N LEU A 181 5.46 15.41 3.21
CA LEU A 181 5.45 14.30 2.24
C LEU A 181 5.98 14.72 0.86
N GLY A 182 5.93 16.02 0.53
CA GLY A 182 6.31 16.54 -0.79
C GLY A 182 5.50 15.90 -1.93
N ASP A 183 6.15 15.67 -3.04
CA ASP A 183 5.56 15.02 -4.23
C ASP A 183 5.66 13.48 -4.23
N GLY A 184 6.20 12.89 -3.16
CA GLY A 184 6.38 11.45 -3.02
C GLY A 184 7.64 10.88 -3.70
N SER A 185 8.39 11.69 -4.45
CA SER A 185 9.56 11.23 -5.21
C SER A 185 10.65 10.60 -4.33
N GLN A 186 10.82 11.06 -3.09
CA GLN A 186 11.75 10.49 -2.12
C GLN A 186 11.40 9.02 -1.75
N LYS A 187 10.14 8.63 -1.86
CA LYS A 187 9.65 7.27 -1.62
C LYS A 187 9.44 6.48 -2.94
N GLY A 188 9.78 7.06 -4.09
CA GLY A 188 9.62 6.45 -5.41
C GLY A 188 8.18 6.33 -5.88
N ILE A 189 7.30 7.20 -5.39
CA ILE A 189 5.88 7.30 -5.74
C ILE A 189 5.54 8.71 -6.22
N THR A 190 4.32 8.89 -6.69
CA THR A 190 3.73 10.21 -6.99
C THR A 190 2.62 10.48 -5.99
N ILE A 191 2.68 11.63 -5.33
CA ILE A 191 1.62 12.13 -4.44
C ILE A 191 1.00 13.37 -5.09
N GLU A 192 -0.33 13.37 -5.23
CA GLU A 192 -1.12 14.52 -5.64
C GLU A 192 -2.07 14.92 -4.52
N TYR A 193 -2.22 16.22 -4.27
CA TYR A 193 -3.05 16.74 -3.19
C TYR A 193 -4.37 17.28 -3.71
N VAL A 194 -5.46 16.87 -3.08
CA VAL A 194 -6.82 17.30 -3.37
C VAL A 194 -7.30 18.23 -2.25
N TRP A 195 -7.39 19.53 -2.54
CA TRP A 195 -7.81 20.51 -1.57
C TRP A 195 -9.33 20.63 -1.51
N GLU A 196 -9.88 20.49 -0.29
CA GLU A 196 -11.29 20.66 -0.04
C GLU A 196 -11.55 22.09 0.47
N ASP A 197 -12.32 22.88 -0.29
CA ASP A 197 -12.74 24.22 0.16
C ASP A 197 -13.68 24.12 1.39
N GLU A 198 -14.64 23.19 1.31
CA GLU A 198 -15.58 22.83 2.36
C GLU A 198 -15.46 21.34 2.70
N PRO A 199 -15.85 20.89 3.93
CA PRO A 199 -15.86 19.47 4.24
C PRO A 199 -16.82 18.72 3.31
N LEU A 200 -16.27 17.80 2.51
CA LEU A 200 -17.04 17.06 1.51
C LEU A 200 -17.43 15.64 1.94
N GLY A 201 -17.08 15.24 3.16
CA GLY A 201 -17.29 13.86 3.64
C GLY A 201 -16.25 12.89 3.08
N THR A 202 -16.39 11.62 3.42
CA THR A 202 -15.39 10.59 3.08
C THR A 202 -15.41 10.15 1.61
N ALA A 203 -16.41 10.55 0.83
CA ALA A 203 -16.50 10.23 -0.59
C ALA A 203 -16.54 11.46 -1.49
N GLY A 204 -17.04 12.61 -1.01
CA GLY A 204 -17.19 13.80 -1.85
C GLY A 204 -15.88 14.34 -2.41
N ALA A 205 -14.76 14.21 -1.67
CA ALA A 205 -13.44 14.58 -2.16
C ALA A 205 -12.97 13.73 -3.35
N LEU A 206 -13.46 12.48 -3.52
CA LEU A 206 -13.15 11.64 -4.67
C LEU A 206 -13.62 12.26 -5.99
N ALA A 207 -14.74 12.97 -5.97
CA ALA A 207 -15.28 13.64 -7.13
C ALA A 207 -14.49 14.89 -7.57
N LEU A 208 -13.51 15.32 -6.78
CA LEU A 208 -12.58 16.40 -7.14
C LEU A 208 -11.43 15.91 -8.00
N ILE A 209 -11.16 14.61 -8.02
CA ILE A 209 -10.12 13.97 -8.82
C ILE A 209 -10.69 13.74 -10.22
N ASP A 210 -10.09 14.39 -11.22
CA ASP A 210 -10.67 14.43 -12.56
C ASP A 210 -10.51 13.11 -13.32
N ASP A 211 -9.40 12.39 -13.13
CA ASP A 211 -9.15 11.12 -13.79
C ASP A 211 -8.30 10.16 -12.96
N PHE A 212 -8.79 8.94 -12.83
CA PHE A 212 -8.02 7.80 -12.32
C PHE A 212 -7.59 6.95 -13.51
N SER A 213 -6.32 6.59 -13.58
CA SER A 213 -5.78 5.75 -14.66
C SER A 213 -6.12 4.26 -14.46
N THR A 214 -6.55 3.86 -13.27
CA THR A 214 -6.89 2.48 -12.92
C THR A 214 -8.40 2.24 -12.92
N GLU A 215 -8.81 1.00 -13.18
CA GLU A 215 -10.22 0.58 -13.15
C GLU A 215 -10.79 0.58 -11.73
N HIS A 216 -9.95 0.24 -10.77
CA HIS A 216 -10.31 0.20 -9.35
C HIS A 216 -9.43 1.15 -8.55
N VAL A 217 -10.02 1.75 -7.53
CA VAL A 217 -9.38 2.74 -6.67
C VAL A 217 -9.46 2.26 -5.21
N LEU A 218 -8.33 2.31 -4.51
CA LEU A 218 -8.30 2.08 -3.07
C LEU A 218 -8.53 3.39 -2.34
N VAL A 219 -9.49 3.44 -1.44
CA VAL A 219 -9.80 4.61 -0.59
C VAL A 219 -9.62 4.21 0.85
N MET A 220 -8.91 5.03 1.63
CA MET A 220 -8.73 4.76 3.05
C MET A 220 -8.70 6.03 3.90
N ASN A 221 -9.12 5.90 5.15
CA ASN A 221 -8.96 6.95 6.14
C ASN A 221 -7.48 7.10 6.53
N SER A 222 -7.04 8.33 6.82
CA SER A 222 -5.65 8.66 7.14
C SER A 222 -5.25 8.37 8.59
N ASP A 223 -6.19 8.05 9.45
CA ASP A 223 -6.04 7.91 10.91
C ASP A 223 -5.98 6.45 11.37
N LEU A 224 -5.77 5.54 10.43
CA LEU A 224 -5.70 4.11 10.67
C LEU A 224 -4.26 3.65 10.91
N PHE A 225 -4.09 2.76 11.88
CA PHE A 225 -2.86 2.01 12.06
C PHE A 225 -3.18 0.51 11.93
N THR A 226 -2.73 -0.12 10.83
CA THR A 226 -3.19 -1.45 10.44
C THR A 226 -2.19 -2.20 9.57
N ASN A 227 -2.25 -3.53 9.63
CA ASN A 227 -1.55 -4.43 8.70
C ASN A 227 -2.50 -5.09 7.69
N VAL A 228 -3.58 -4.42 7.31
CA VAL A 228 -4.56 -4.93 6.33
C VAL A 228 -3.88 -5.51 5.09
N ASP A 229 -4.40 -6.64 4.61
CA ASP A 229 -3.98 -7.25 3.35
C ASP A 229 -4.83 -6.69 2.20
N PHE A 230 -4.28 -5.69 1.49
CA PHE A 230 -4.96 -5.11 0.33
C PHE A 230 -5.09 -6.10 -0.84
N GLU A 231 -4.21 -7.12 -0.92
CA GLU A 231 -4.32 -8.18 -1.93
C GLU A 231 -5.56 -9.03 -1.68
N SER A 232 -5.80 -9.44 -0.43
CA SER A 232 -7.00 -10.20 -0.06
C SER A 232 -8.27 -9.43 -0.40
N LEU A 233 -8.33 -8.16 -0.01
CA LEU A 233 -9.47 -7.28 -0.29
C LEU A 233 -9.72 -7.12 -1.81
N TYR A 234 -8.65 -6.94 -2.60
CA TYR A 234 -8.76 -6.81 -4.05
C TYR A 234 -9.21 -8.11 -4.71
N LEU A 235 -8.66 -9.25 -4.28
CA LEU A 235 -9.09 -10.56 -4.78
C LEU A 235 -10.53 -10.88 -4.42
N LYS A 236 -10.98 -10.48 -3.23
CA LYS A 236 -12.39 -10.60 -2.82
C LYS A 236 -13.31 -9.83 -3.76
N LEU A 237 -12.95 -8.58 -4.10
CA LEU A 237 -13.69 -7.77 -5.07
C LEU A 237 -13.78 -8.48 -6.44
N LEU A 238 -12.65 -8.93 -6.97
CA LEU A 238 -12.60 -9.55 -8.30
C LEU A 238 -13.35 -10.89 -8.36
N ASN A 239 -13.12 -11.79 -7.37
CA ASN A 239 -13.73 -13.11 -7.35
C ASN A 239 -15.26 -13.04 -7.22
N GLU A 240 -15.75 -12.09 -6.45
CA GLU A 240 -17.19 -11.86 -6.28
C GLU A 240 -17.79 -10.98 -7.38
N LYS A 241 -16.98 -10.45 -8.30
CA LYS A 241 -17.40 -9.47 -9.32
C LYS A 241 -18.20 -8.34 -8.68
N ALA A 242 -17.66 -7.80 -7.59
CA ALA A 242 -18.30 -6.76 -6.81
C ALA A 242 -17.87 -5.37 -7.29
N ALA A 243 -18.76 -4.40 -7.27
CA ALA A 243 -18.44 -3.03 -7.58
C ALA A 243 -17.68 -2.32 -6.44
N MET A 244 -17.77 -2.87 -5.22
CA MET A 244 -17.06 -2.35 -4.05
C MET A 244 -16.77 -3.46 -3.05
N ALA A 245 -15.57 -3.43 -2.47
CA ALA A 245 -15.15 -4.26 -1.35
C ALA A 245 -14.76 -3.36 -0.16
N VAL A 246 -15.16 -3.75 1.04
CA VAL A 246 -14.88 -3.01 2.29
C VAL A 246 -14.07 -3.89 3.23
N ALA A 247 -12.94 -3.40 3.72
CA ALA A 247 -12.27 -4.07 4.82
C ALA A 247 -13.12 -3.95 6.10
N SER A 248 -13.25 -5.03 6.84
CA SER A 248 -14.06 -5.05 8.05
C SER A 248 -13.27 -5.51 9.26
N THR A 249 -13.68 -5.04 10.44
CA THR A 249 -13.20 -5.54 11.72
C THR A 249 -14.33 -6.20 12.49
N GLU A 250 -14.02 -7.22 13.27
CA GLU A 250 -15.00 -7.88 14.10
C GLU A 250 -15.30 -7.03 15.34
N TYR A 251 -16.59 -6.79 15.59
CA TYR A 251 -17.09 -6.17 16.80
C TYR A 251 -17.92 -7.19 17.58
N LYS A 252 -17.36 -7.66 18.69
CA LYS A 252 -17.98 -8.65 19.55
C LYS A 252 -18.79 -7.99 20.65
N VAL A 253 -20.06 -8.38 20.79
CA VAL A 253 -20.95 -7.95 21.87
C VAL A 253 -21.30 -9.16 22.71
N ASP A 254 -20.77 -9.22 23.92
CA ASP A 254 -21.13 -10.23 24.89
C ASP A 254 -22.29 -9.73 25.76
N VAL A 255 -23.43 -10.42 25.74
CA VAL A 255 -24.55 -10.09 26.59
C VAL A 255 -24.50 -10.95 27.87
N PRO A 256 -24.26 -10.36 29.06
CA PRO A 256 -24.01 -11.14 30.28
C PRO A 256 -25.27 -11.78 30.87
N TYR A 257 -26.40 -11.74 30.16
CA TYR A 257 -27.73 -12.25 30.58
C TYR A 257 -28.33 -13.14 29.51
N ALA A 258 -29.37 -13.89 29.87
CA ALA A 258 -30.21 -14.61 28.93
C ALA A 258 -30.98 -13.60 28.04
N VAL A 259 -30.89 -13.76 26.72
CA VAL A 259 -31.63 -12.95 25.74
C VAL A 259 -32.84 -13.71 25.27
N PHE A 260 -34.01 -13.12 25.43
CA PHE A 260 -35.29 -13.73 25.02
C PHE A 260 -35.65 -13.34 23.58
N GLU A 261 -36.04 -14.31 22.77
CA GLU A 261 -36.77 -14.09 21.53
C GLU A 261 -38.26 -14.06 21.87
N THR A 262 -38.96 -12.98 21.54
CA THR A 262 -40.34 -12.78 21.93
C THR A 262 -41.26 -12.59 20.73
N LYS A 263 -42.49 -13.13 20.84
CA LYS A 263 -43.58 -12.88 19.90
C LYS A 263 -44.89 -12.67 20.71
N ASP A 264 -45.60 -11.59 20.42
CA ASP A 264 -46.88 -11.26 21.06
C ASP A 264 -46.83 -11.28 22.60
N GLY A 265 -45.75 -10.79 23.20
CA GLY A 265 -45.52 -10.74 24.65
C GLY A 265 -45.16 -12.08 25.32
N ARG A 266 -44.94 -13.14 24.52
CA ARG A 266 -44.52 -14.45 25.01
C ARG A 266 -43.08 -14.73 24.61
N VAL A 267 -42.30 -15.37 25.51
CA VAL A 267 -40.98 -15.89 25.20
C VAL A 267 -41.12 -17.13 24.32
N THR A 268 -40.58 -17.10 23.13
CA THR A 268 -40.59 -18.21 22.16
C THR A 268 -39.31 -19.02 22.19
N ASN A 269 -38.17 -18.35 22.53
CA ASN A 269 -36.85 -18.97 22.64
C ASN A 269 -35.98 -18.10 23.55
N PHE A 270 -34.83 -18.62 23.99
CA PHE A 270 -33.84 -17.83 24.70
C PHE A 270 -32.42 -18.36 24.44
N LYS A 271 -31.41 -17.47 24.54
CA LYS A 271 -29.99 -17.78 24.47
C LYS A 271 -29.31 -17.31 25.75
N GLU A 272 -28.65 -18.22 26.46
CA GLU A 272 -27.93 -17.91 27.71
C GLU A 272 -26.59 -17.26 27.36
N LYS A 273 -26.38 -16.06 27.88
CA LYS A 273 -25.13 -15.26 27.69
C LYS A 273 -24.57 -15.29 26.25
N PRO A 274 -25.39 -14.92 25.27
CA PRO A 274 -24.98 -15.04 23.89
C PRO A 274 -23.89 -14.01 23.56
N SER A 275 -23.01 -14.39 22.62
CA SER A 275 -22.03 -13.54 21.99
C SER A 275 -22.46 -13.27 20.56
N PHE A 276 -22.52 -12.00 20.17
CA PHE A 276 -22.85 -11.58 18.81
C PHE A 276 -21.63 -10.98 18.18
N ILE A 277 -21.28 -11.43 16.97
CA ILE A 277 -20.19 -10.90 16.18
C ILE A 277 -20.80 -10.09 15.03
N TYR A 278 -20.39 -8.83 14.95
CA TYR A 278 -20.75 -7.92 13.87
C TYR A 278 -19.50 -7.57 13.08
N HIS A 279 -19.62 -7.41 11.76
CA HIS A 279 -18.55 -6.90 10.92
C HIS A 279 -18.74 -5.40 10.74
N SER A 280 -17.83 -4.63 11.34
CA SER A 280 -17.83 -3.17 11.28
C SER A 280 -16.97 -2.67 10.15
N ASN A 281 -17.36 -1.56 9.55
CA ASN A 281 -16.59 -0.87 8.53
C ASN A 281 -15.24 -0.37 9.09
N ALA A 282 -14.14 -0.79 8.47
CA ALA A 282 -12.78 -0.47 8.92
C ALA A 282 -12.19 0.80 8.26
N GLY A 283 -12.95 1.52 7.44
CA GLY A 283 -12.48 2.75 6.79
C GLY A 283 -11.50 2.53 5.64
N ILE A 284 -11.54 1.34 5.02
CA ILE A 284 -10.69 0.97 3.87
C ILE A 284 -11.57 0.29 2.83
N TYR A 285 -11.47 0.75 1.59
CA TYR A 285 -12.35 0.36 0.50
C TYR A 285 -11.57 0.17 -0.79
N ILE A 286 -12.00 -0.78 -1.63
CA ILE A 286 -11.63 -0.84 -3.04
C ILE A 286 -12.93 -0.78 -3.84
N LEU A 287 -13.02 0.15 -4.78
CA LEU A 287 -14.24 0.37 -5.56
C LEU A 287 -13.92 0.61 -7.04
N GLU A 288 -14.87 0.26 -7.89
CA GLU A 288 -14.80 0.61 -9.31
C GLU A 288 -14.81 2.13 -9.51
N ARG A 289 -13.97 2.61 -10.41
CA ARG A 289 -13.95 4.03 -10.81
C ARG A 289 -15.33 4.54 -11.26
N SER A 290 -16.12 3.68 -11.86
CA SER A 290 -17.50 3.98 -12.29
C SER A 290 -18.40 4.47 -11.13
N LEU A 291 -18.21 3.95 -9.91
CA LEU A 291 -18.94 4.42 -8.74
C LEU A 291 -18.55 5.85 -8.34
N ILE A 292 -17.28 6.22 -8.47
CA ILE A 292 -16.80 7.58 -8.17
C ILE A 292 -17.48 8.58 -9.12
N SER A 293 -17.66 8.23 -10.37
CA SER A 293 -18.35 9.07 -11.36
C SER A 293 -19.82 9.38 -11.01
N THR A 294 -20.42 8.62 -10.07
CA THR A 294 -21.79 8.87 -9.59
C THR A 294 -21.86 9.91 -8.48
N ILE A 295 -20.71 10.33 -7.94
CA ILE A 295 -20.62 11.30 -6.83
C ILE A 295 -20.67 12.71 -7.43
N GLU A 296 -21.58 13.54 -6.97
CA GLU A 296 -21.74 14.88 -7.48
C GLU A 296 -20.60 15.79 -6.97
N ARG A 297 -19.88 16.42 -7.93
CA ARG A 297 -18.73 17.28 -7.63
C ARG A 297 -19.12 18.46 -6.73
N GLY A 298 -18.31 18.69 -5.69
CA GLY A 298 -18.51 19.81 -4.77
C GLY A 298 -19.67 19.62 -3.77
N LYS A 299 -20.30 18.45 -3.74
CA LYS A 299 -21.31 18.13 -2.73
C LYS A 299 -20.79 17.20 -1.65
N TYR A 300 -21.31 17.39 -0.44
CA TYR A 300 -21.07 16.48 0.67
C TYR A 300 -21.60 15.07 0.34
N CYS A 301 -20.75 14.08 0.51
CA CYS A 301 -21.10 12.67 0.34
C CYS A 301 -20.20 11.82 1.24
N ASP A 302 -20.79 11.03 2.10
CA ASP A 302 -20.04 10.01 2.82
C ASP A 302 -19.94 8.71 2.02
N ILE A 303 -18.92 7.92 2.28
CA ILE A 303 -18.74 6.64 1.58
C ILE A 303 -19.91 5.68 1.87
N THR A 304 -20.55 5.82 3.03
CA THR A 304 -21.78 5.08 3.40
C THR A 304 -22.95 5.42 2.50
N ASP A 305 -23.06 6.67 2.02
CA ASP A 305 -24.12 7.07 1.07
C ASP A 305 -23.90 6.37 -0.29
N VAL A 306 -22.63 6.18 -0.68
CA VAL A 306 -22.27 5.43 -1.89
C VAL A 306 -22.65 3.94 -1.70
N MET A 307 -22.33 3.37 -0.53
CA MET A 307 -22.67 1.98 -0.20
C MET A 307 -24.19 1.75 -0.21
N GLU A 308 -24.96 2.64 0.40
CA GLU A 308 -26.43 2.56 0.43
C GLU A 308 -27.03 2.63 -0.96
N ARG A 309 -26.56 3.55 -1.81
CA ARG A 309 -27.00 3.66 -3.21
C ARG A 309 -26.65 2.41 -4.01
N LEU A 310 -25.42 1.87 -3.82
CA LEU A 310 -24.98 0.65 -4.50
C LEU A 310 -25.88 -0.54 -4.13
N VAL A 311 -26.11 -0.78 -2.84
CA VAL A 311 -26.94 -1.89 -2.36
C VAL A 311 -28.40 -1.67 -2.78
N GLY A 312 -28.92 -0.45 -2.66
CA GLY A 312 -30.29 -0.10 -3.05
C GLY A 312 -30.59 -0.28 -4.54
N SER A 313 -29.57 -0.15 -5.41
CA SER A 313 -29.68 -0.43 -6.84
C SER A 313 -29.47 -1.92 -7.20
N GLY A 314 -29.27 -2.79 -6.23
CA GLY A 314 -28.98 -4.20 -6.46
C GLY A 314 -27.53 -4.49 -6.86
N GLY A 315 -26.63 -3.51 -6.73
CA GLY A 315 -25.19 -3.68 -6.98
C GLY A 315 -24.54 -4.52 -5.89
N ARG A 316 -23.40 -5.12 -6.22
CA ARG A 316 -22.71 -6.03 -5.30
C ARG A 316 -21.68 -5.29 -4.46
N LEU A 317 -21.90 -5.27 -3.15
CA LEU A 317 -20.99 -4.83 -2.12
C LEU A 317 -20.52 -6.06 -1.32
N VAL A 318 -19.23 -6.23 -1.14
CA VAL A 318 -18.65 -7.33 -0.34
C VAL A 318 -17.78 -6.79 0.78
N TYR A 319 -17.51 -7.62 1.78
CA TYR A 319 -16.56 -7.29 2.82
C TYR A 319 -15.48 -8.37 2.95
N ASP A 320 -14.30 -7.96 3.46
CA ASP A 320 -13.18 -8.83 3.77
C ASP A 320 -12.69 -8.55 5.20
N PRO A 321 -12.70 -9.53 6.13
CA PRO A 321 -12.24 -9.31 7.50
C PRO A 321 -10.72 -9.10 7.56
N ILE A 322 -10.29 -8.08 8.30
CA ILE A 322 -8.86 -7.83 8.57
C ILE A 322 -8.35 -8.93 9.52
N ILE A 323 -7.34 -9.66 9.07
CA ILE A 323 -6.60 -10.62 9.90
C ILE A 323 -5.35 -9.92 10.40
N GLY A 324 -5.32 -9.59 11.71
CA GLY A 324 -4.19 -8.89 12.30
C GLY A 324 -4.60 -7.74 13.19
N TYR A 325 -3.91 -6.60 13.07
CA TYR A 325 -4.26 -5.43 13.85
C TYR A 325 -4.90 -4.33 13.01
N TRP A 326 -5.84 -3.65 13.62
CA TRP A 326 -6.50 -2.47 13.10
C TRP A 326 -6.85 -1.56 14.27
N ILE A 327 -6.35 -0.33 14.25
CA ILE A 327 -6.59 0.69 15.27
C ILE A 327 -7.03 1.96 14.56
N ASP A 328 -8.26 2.39 14.80
CA ASP A 328 -8.75 3.73 14.44
C ASP A 328 -8.35 4.69 15.56
N ILE A 329 -7.46 5.61 15.25
CA ILE A 329 -6.96 6.59 16.21
C ILE A 329 -7.98 7.74 16.34
N GLY A 330 -9.15 7.41 16.85
CA GLY A 330 -10.29 8.33 16.96
C GLY A 330 -10.28 9.21 18.20
N LYS A 331 -9.68 8.74 19.30
CA LYS A 331 -9.69 9.39 20.64
C LYS A 331 -8.29 9.26 21.27
N THR A 332 -8.04 10.00 22.35
CA THR A 332 -6.74 9.98 23.07
C THR A 332 -6.38 8.57 23.56
N VAL A 333 -7.35 7.81 24.06
CA VAL A 333 -7.12 6.43 24.51
C VAL A 333 -6.68 5.52 23.36
N ASP A 334 -7.26 5.67 22.17
CA ASP A 334 -6.88 4.90 20.98
C ASP A 334 -5.44 5.27 20.54
N TYR A 335 -5.08 6.54 20.65
CA TYR A 335 -3.74 7.02 20.36
C TYR A 335 -2.70 6.48 21.34
N GLU A 336 -2.99 6.51 22.64
CA GLU A 336 -2.13 5.93 23.69
C GLU A 336 -1.93 4.43 23.46
N HIS A 337 -3.02 3.71 23.16
CA HIS A 337 -2.97 2.28 22.81
C HIS A 337 -2.09 2.01 21.58
N ALA A 338 -2.25 2.80 20.52
CA ALA A 338 -1.41 2.67 19.32
C ALA A 338 0.08 2.96 19.61
N GLN A 339 0.38 3.96 20.48
CA GLN A 339 1.74 4.26 20.95
C GLN A 339 2.37 3.12 21.72
N GLU A 340 1.61 2.40 22.52
CA GLU A 340 2.10 1.22 23.23
C GLU A 340 2.31 0.05 22.28
N PHE A 341 1.36 -0.17 21.39
CA PHE A 341 1.39 -1.28 20.45
C PHE A 341 2.61 -1.22 19.50
N ILE A 342 2.96 -0.03 18.99
CA ILE A 342 4.10 0.13 18.08
C ILE A 342 5.44 -0.21 18.75
N LYS A 343 5.61 0.04 20.06
CA LYS A 343 6.82 -0.33 20.79
C LYS A 343 7.09 -1.84 20.78
N HIS A 344 6.05 -2.64 20.57
CA HIS A 344 6.17 -4.10 20.47
C HIS A 344 6.47 -4.57 19.05
N LEU A 345 6.14 -3.78 18.03
CA LEU A 345 6.42 -4.08 16.62
C LEU A 345 7.86 -3.68 16.21
N GLU A 346 8.43 -2.66 16.85
CA GLU A 346 9.79 -2.15 16.56
C GLU A 346 10.89 -2.90 17.34
N ARG A 347 10.54 -3.90 18.18
CA ARG A 347 11.48 -4.81 18.87
C ARG A 347 11.72 -6.07 18.06
#